data_01dbca7f35d2fcce9bf3af18a12e46a6
#
_entry.id   01dbca7f35d2fcce9bf3af18a12e46a6
#
_cell.length_a   1.000
_cell.length_b   1.000
_cell.length_c   1.000
_cell.angle_alpha   90.00
_cell.angle_beta   90.00
_cell.angle_gamma   90.00
#
_symmetry.space_group_name_H-M   'P 1'
#
loop_
_entity.id
_entity.type
_entity.pdbx_description
1 polymer ?
#
loop_
_entity_poly.entity_id
_entity_poly.type
_entity_poly.pdbx_seq_one_letter_code
_entity_poly.pdbx_strand_id
1 'polypeptide(L)' 'MMEMPYFLENEEWYIEYRDERGHLNYKLTSKAPKEAIKSYNKYYKTLRYAEKHNIDF' A
#
# COMPACT_ATOMS: atom_id res chain seq x y z
N MET A 1 6.44 14.68 7.23
CA MET A 1 5.06 14.38 6.83
C MET A 1 5.03 13.37 5.70
N MET A 2 4.29 12.30 5.87
CA MET A 2 4.20 11.28 4.81
C MET A 2 3.12 11.67 3.81
N GLU A 3 3.50 11.68 2.54
CA GLU A 3 2.54 11.92 1.50
C GLU A 3 1.70 10.68 1.25
N MET A 4 0.44 10.89 0.89
CA MET A 4 -0.44 9.79 0.55
C MET A 4 0.06 9.10 -0.72
N PRO A 5 0.21 7.76 -0.71
CA PRO A 5 0.63 7.05 -1.92
C PRO A 5 -0.33 7.29 -3.09
N TYR A 6 0.22 7.35 -4.28
CA TYR A 6 -0.57 7.66 -5.47
C TYR A 6 -1.72 6.67 -5.67
N PHE A 7 -1.51 5.39 -5.40
CA PHE A 7 -2.55 4.40 -5.61
C PHE A 7 -3.77 4.60 -4.68
N LEU A 8 -3.63 5.37 -3.61
CA LEU A 8 -4.74 5.66 -2.70
C LEU A 8 -5.58 6.87 -3.12
N GLU A 9 -5.18 7.58 -4.18
CA GLU A 9 -5.90 8.76 -4.63
C GLU A 9 -7.25 8.44 -5.28
N ASN A 10 -7.44 7.21 -5.75
CA ASN A 10 -8.68 6.82 -6.42
C ASN A 10 -9.16 5.49 -5.85
N GLU A 11 -10.36 5.50 -5.31
CA GLU A 11 -10.97 4.34 -4.67
C GLU A 11 -11.18 3.16 -5.64
N GLU A 12 -11.25 3.44 -6.95
CA GLU A 12 -11.43 2.40 -7.95
C GLU A 12 -10.16 1.58 -8.20
N TRP A 13 -9.01 2.09 -7.75
CA TRP A 13 -7.73 1.46 -7.98
C TRP A 13 -7.38 0.42 -6.94
N TYR A 14 -8.09 0.39 -5.81
CA TYR A 14 -7.74 -0.51 -4.72
C TYR A 14 -8.98 -0.98 -3.97
N ILE A 15 -8.79 -2.07 -3.22
CA ILE A 15 -9.80 -2.60 -2.31
C ILE A 15 -9.16 -2.70 -0.93
N GLU A 16 -9.86 -2.20 0.08
CA GLU A 16 -9.42 -2.34 1.46
C GLU A 16 -9.92 -3.67 2.02
N TYR A 17 -9.06 -4.35 2.76
CA TYR A 17 -9.48 -5.57 3.46
C TYR A 17 -8.64 -5.71 4.73
N ARG A 18 -9.16 -6.49 5.68
CA ARG A 18 -8.44 -6.80 6.89
C ARG A 18 -7.96 -8.24 6.84
N ASP A 19 -6.69 -8.44 7.24
CA ASP A 19 -6.13 -9.79 7.30
C ASP A 19 -6.56 -10.49 8.58
N GLU A 20 -6.05 -11.71 8.81
CA GLU A 20 -6.38 -12.51 9.99
C GLU A 20 -6.01 -11.83 11.29
N ARG A 21 -5.03 -10.94 11.26
CA ARG A 21 -4.59 -10.21 12.44
C ARG A 21 -5.37 -8.92 12.67
N GLY A 22 -6.29 -8.62 11.77
CA GLY A 22 -7.07 -7.39 11.85
C GLY A 22 -6.35 -6.17 11.29
N HIS A 23 -5.21 -6.34 10.62
CA HIS A 23 -4.49 -5.24 10.02
C HIS A 23 -5.12 -4.84 8.69
N LEU A 24 -5.23 -3.53 8.47
CA LEU A 24 -5.77 -3.01 7.24
C LEU A 24 -4.77 -3.19 6.10
N ASN A 25 -5.21 -3.80 5.03
CA ASN A 25 -4.40 -4.02 3.84
C ASN A 25 -5.12 -3.54 2.60
N TYR A 26 -4.36 -3.36 1.53
CA TYR A 26 -4.89 -2.91 0.25
C TYR A 26 -4.51 -3.89 -0.84
N LYS A 27 -5.40 -4.02 -1.81
CA LYS A 27 -5.17 -4.87 -2.98
C LYS A 27 -5.55 -4.06 -4.21
N LEU A 28 -4.67 -4.04 -5.22
CA LEU A 28 -4.95 -3.33 -6.46
C LEU A 28 -6.00 -4.04 -7.29
N THR A 29 -6.83 -3.24 -7.96
CA THR A 29 -7.84 -3.73 -8.90
C THR A 29 -7.29 -3.68 -10.31
N SER A 30 -8.03 -4.27 -11.25
CA SER A 30 -7.65 -4.23 -12.66
C SER A 30 -7.73 -2.81 -13.26
N LYS A 31 -8.37 -1.89 -12.57
CA LYS A 31 -8.48 -0.50 -13.01
C LYS A 31 -7.28 0.35 -12.67
N ALA A 32 -6.37 -0.16 -11.84
CA ALA A 32 -5.19 0.60 -11.42
C ALA A 32 -4.24 0.81 -12.60
N PRO A 33 -3.83 2.06 -12.89
CA PRO A 33 -2.85 2.33 -13.94
C PRO A 33 -1.45 1.90 -13.50
N LYS A 34 -0.50 1.90 -14.45
CA LYS A 34 0.89 1.51 -14.16
C LYS A 34 1.51 2.32 -13.04
N GLU A 35 1.20 3.61 -12.99
CA GLU A 35 1.73 4.50 -11.97
C GLU A 35 1.20 4.14 -10.58
N ALA A 36 -0.07 3.73 -10.50
CA ALA A 36 -0.63 3.25 -9.24
C ALA A 36 0.02 1.95 -8.80
N ILE A 37 0.30 1.06 -9.75
CA ILE A 37 0.99 -0.20 -9.46
C ILE A 37 2.38 0.05 -8.91
N LYS A 38 3.14 0.97 -9.51
CA LYS A 38 4.47 1.34 -9.04
C LYS A 38 4.41 1.93 -7.63
N SER A 39 3.44 2.79 -7.39
CA SER A 39 3.24 3.41 -6.08
C SER A 39 2.91 2.37 -5.02
N TYR A 40 2.06 1.42 -5.35
CA TYR A 40 1.68 0.33 -4.47
C TYR A 40 2.89 -0.53 -4.09
N ASN A 41 3.68 -0.90 -5.09
CA ASN A 41 4.88 -1.71 -4.86
C ASN A 41 5.89 -0.97 -3.99
N LYS A 42 6.08 0.31 -4.24
CA LYS A 42 6.99 1.15 -3.43
C LYS A 42 6.49 1.25 -1.99
N TYR A 43 5.20 1.44 -1.80
CA TYR A 43 4.60 1.54 -0.47
C TYR A 43 4.87 0.28 0.35
N TYR A 44 4.57 -0.87 -0.23
CA TYR A 44 4.76 -2.14 0.49
C TYR A 44 6.23 -2.51 0.66
N LYS A 45 7.07 -2.12 -0.29
CA LYS A 45 8.51 -2.32 -0.15
C LYS A 45 9.05 -1.55 1.04
N THR A 46 8.59 -0.31 1.22
CA THR A 46 8.99 0.51 2.36
C THR A 46 8.52 -0.10 3.68
N LEU A 47 7.30 -0.61 3.72
CA LEU A 47 6.77 -1.26 4.92
C LEU A 47 7.57 -2.51 5.28
N ARG A 48 7.90 -3.33 4.29
CA ARG A 48 8.69 -4.55 4.51
C ARG A 48 10.09 -4.20 5.00
N TYR A 49 10.66 -3.15 4.46
CA TYR A 49 11.98 -2.70 4.88
C TYR A 49 11.96 -2.30 6.36
N ALA A 50 10.95 -1.54 6.77
CA ALA A 50 10.81 -1.12 8.16
C ALA A 50 10.66 -2.31 9.10
N GLU A 51 9.83 -3.27 8.74
CA GLU A 51 9.63 -4.48 9.54
C GLU A 51 10.90 -5.31 9.65
N LYS A 52 11.58 -5.49 8.52
CA LYS A 52 12.79 -6.31 8.46
C LYS A 52 13.93 -5.73 9.27
N HIS A 53 14.05 -4.41 9.29
CA HIS A 53 15.11 -3.72 10.01
C HIS A 53 14.71 -3.32 11.44
N ASN A 54 13.53 -3.72 11.85
CA ASN A 54 13.02 -3.45 13.19
C ASN A 54 13.10 -1.98 13.56
N ILE A 55 12.69 -1.14 12.64
CA ILE A 55 12.70 0.31 12.82
C ILE A 55 11.43 0.75 13.53
N ASP A 56 11.57 1.46 14.63
CA ASP A 56 10.44 2.04 15.35
C ASP A 56 10.06 3.38 14.73
N PHE A 57 8.80 3.55 14.46
CA PHE A 57 8.27 4.81 13.96
C PHE A 57 7.39 5.47 14.99
#